data_0d62bf9638694f0e5db0c43c3db45344
#
_entry.id   0d62bf9638694f0e5db0c43c3db45344
#
_cell.length_a   1.000
_cell.length_b   1.000
_cell.length_c   1.000
_cell.angle_alpha   90.00
_cell.angle_beta   90.00
_cell.angle_gamma   90.00
#
_symmetry.space_group_name_H-M   'P 1'
#
loop_
_entity.id
_entity.type
_entity.pdbx_description
1 polymer ?
#
loop_
_entity_poly.entity_id
_entity_poly.type
_entity_poly.pdbx_seq_one_letter_code
_entity_poly.pdbx_strand_id
1 'polypeptide(L)'
;MDEKIKELIQHYIIFLQEDPSNEDEVYKWKAIEHFQQYWDIDTDDFYEMFKEAFRKRGNLVYQNPFSFLDALGKYFPEQLRNLFIIVYSSDDFYIKLDKAKNFAENSIEKLREKLNKTNFNHQFDERTLSFLLTMQNPNENTFYKSTLYN
;
A
#
# COMPACT_ATOMS: atom_id res chain seq x y z
N MET A 1 -3.26 -2.62 -16.63
CA MET A 1 -3.53 -1.35 -15.95
C MET A 1 -4.37 -0.43 -16.82
N ASP A 2 -5.25 0.35 -16.21
CA ASP A 2 -6.12 1.29 -16.92
C ASP A 2 -5.29 2.42 -17.55
N GLU A 3 -5.34 2.54 -18.88
CA GLU A 3 -4.62 3.57 -19.62
C GLU A 3 -5.06 4.98 -19.26
N LYS A 4 -6.33 5.16 -18.89
CA LYS A 4 -6.85 6.45 -18.46
C LYS A 4 -6.20 6.90 -17.15
N ILE A 5 -5.97 5.97 -16.23
CA ILE A 5 -5.27 6.27 -14.97
C ILE A 5 -3.82 6.65 -15.26
N LYS A 6 -3.14 5.92 -16.15
CA LYS A 6 -1.77 6.24 -16.56
C LYS A 6 -1.68 7.65 -17.12
N GLU A 7 -2.55 7.98 -18.06
CA GLU A 7 -2.55 9.29 -18.70
C GLU A 7 -2.82 10.40 -17.69
N LEU A 8 -3.76 10.18 -16.78
CA LEU A 8 -4.09 11.14 -15.74
C LEU A 8 -2.88 11.41 -14.83
N ILE A 9 -2.21 10.37 -14.38
CA ILE A 9 -1.03 10.48 -13.52
C ILE A 9 0.08 11.24 -14.25
N GLN A 10 0.37 10.89 -15.49
CA GLN A 10 1.38 11.56 -16.30
C GLN A 10 1.08 13.05 -16.47
N HIS A 11 -0.18 13.36 -16.73
CA HIS A 11 -0.63 14.75 -16.88
C HIS A 11 -0.40 15.56 -15.61
N TYR A 12 -0.75 14.98 -14.45
CA TYR A 12 -0.53 15.63 -13.17
C TYR A 12 0.94 15.84 -12.86
N ILE A 13 1.77 14.84 -13.15
CA ILE A 13 3.22 14.97 -12.91
C ILE A 13 3.80 16.11 -13.74
N ILE A 14 3.47 16.17 -15.02
CA ILE A 14 3.95 17.25 -15.92
C ILE A 14 3.49 18.62 -15.41
N PHE A 15 2.21 18.74 -15.09
CA PHE A 15 1.64 19.99 -14.57
C PHE A 15 2.34 20.46 -13.30
N LEU A 16 2.53 19.52 -12.34
CA LEU A 16 3.11 19.85 -11.04
C LEU A 16 4.60 20.16 -11.11
N GLN A 17 5.33 19.59 -12.09
CA GLN A 17 6.77 19.83 -12.23
C GLN A 17 7.09 21.25 -12.69
N GLU A 18 6.13 21.98 -13.20
CA GLU A 18 6.32 23.38 -13.61
C GLU A 18 6.56 24.32 -12.44
N ASP A 19 6.16 23.94 -11.21
CA ASP A 19 6.32 24.74 -10.01
C ASP A 19 7.09 23.95 -8.95
N PRO A 20 8.30 24.42 -8.54
CA PRO A 20 9.09 23.72 -7.52
C PRO A 20 8.39 23.54 -6.17
N SER A 21 7.39 24.39 -5.84
CA SER A 21 6.64 24.24 -4.60
C SER A 21 5.80 22.98 -4.55
N ASN A 22 5.60 22.31 -5.69
CA ASN A 22 4.83 21.06 -5.80
C ASN A 22 5.68 19.81 -5.69
N GLU A 23 6.93 19.90 -5.25
CA GLU A 23 7.85 18.77 -5.21
C GLU A 23 7.29 17.55 -4.46
N ASP A 24 6.66 17.77 -3.31
CA ASP A 24 6.04 16.69 -2.52
C ASP A 24 4.88 16.03 -3.27
N GLU A 25 4.06 16.83 -3.97
CA GLU A 25 2.97 16.28 -4.77
C GLU A 25 3.48 15.49 -5.97
N VAL A 26 4.53 15.97 -6.64
CA VAL A 26 5.17 15.23 -7.73
C VAL A 26 5.67 13.89 -7.24
N TYR A 27 6.34 13.87 -6.09
CA TYR A 27 6.85 12.64 -5.49
C TYR A 27 5.75 11.62 -5.24
N LYS A 28 4.63 12.06 -4.67
CA LYS A 28 3.47 11.22 -4.40
C LYS A 28 2.93 10.58 -5.68
N TRP A 29 2.73 11.38 -6.72
CA TRP A 29 2.20 10.88 -7.99
C TRP A 29 3.17 9.94 -8.71
N LYS A 30 4.48 10.17 -8.59
CA LYS A 30 5.48 9.25 -9.14
C LYS A 30 5.47 7.91 -8.42
N ALA A 31 5.24 7.91 -7.11
CA ALA A 31 5.11 6.68 -6.36
C ALA A 31 3.88 5.87 -6.81
N ILE A 32 2.76 6.56 -7.05
CA ILE A 32 1.52 5.95 -7.55
C ILE A 32 1.74 5.39 -8.96
N GLU A 33 2.39 6.17 -9.84
CA GLU A 33 2.71 5.71 -11.20
C GLU A 33 3.53 4.43 -11.19
N HIS A 34 4.56 4.40 -10.34
CA HIS A 34 5.43 3.23 -10.20
C HIS A 34 4.64 2.00 -9.72
N PHE A 35 3.79 2.17 -8.72
CA PHE A 35 2.92 1.10 -8.24
C PHE A 35 2.02 0.57 -9.37
N GLN A 36 1.37 1.47 -10.10
CA GLN A 36 0.47 1.09 -11.19
C GLN A 36 1.19 0.31 -12.29
N GLN A 37 2.47 0.61 -12.50
CA GLN A 37 3.28 -0.06 -13.51
C GLN A 37 3.64 -1.49 -13.13
N TYR A 38 3.91 -1.74 -11.86
CA TYR A 38 4.49 -3.02 -11.42
C TYR A 38 3.53 -3.94 -10.66
N TRP A 39 2.42 -3.42 -10.15
CA TRP A 39 1.51 -4.23 -9.35
C TRP A 39 0.84 -5.32 -10.16
N ASP A 40 0.97 -6.57 -9.71
CA ASP A 40 0.34 -7.74 -10.32
C ASP A 40 0.01 -8.76 -9.23
N ILE A 41 -1.27 -8.80 -8.83
CA ILE A 41 -1.72 -9.66 -7.73
C ILE A 41 -1.62 -11.15 -8.09
N ASP A 42 -1.54 -11.48 -9.37
CA ASP A 42 -1.52 -12.87 -9.84
C ASP A 42 -0.12 -13.39 -10.14
N THR A 43 0.92 -12.60 -9.92
CA THR A 43 2.30 -13.01 -10.22
C THR A 43 2.75 -14.18 -9.33
N ASP A 44 3.59 -15.06 -9.88
CA ASP A 44 4.13 -16.20 -9.13
C ASP A 44 5.04 -15.76 -7.99
N ASP A 45 5.91 -14.78 -8.23
CA ASP A 45 6.82 -14.27 -7.20
C ASP A 45 6.22 -13.01 -6.58
N PHE A 46 5.27 -13.24 -5.68
CA PHE A 46 4.49 -12.14 -5.10
C PHE A 46 5.35 -11.19 -4.27
N TYR A 47 6.29 -11.70 -3.48
CA TYR A 47 7.11 -10.84 -2.63
C TYR A 47 8.00 -9.91 -3.45
N GLU A 48 8.65 -10.42 -4.49
CA GLU A 48 9.49 -9.59 -5.35
C GLU A 48 8.67 -8.51 -6.08
N MET A 49 7.49 -8.87 -6.57
CA MET A 49 6.58 -7.90 -7.17
C MET A 49 6.15 -6.85 -6.15
N PHE A 50 5.78 -7.26 -4.93
CA PHE A 50 5.39 -6.36 -3.86
C PHE A 50 6.49 -5.34 -3.55
N LYS A 51 7.73 -5.80 -3.40
CA LYS A 51 8.86 -4.92 -3.14
C LYS A 51 9.06 -3.89 -4.25
N GLU A 52 8.97 -4.34 -5.49
CA GLU A 52 9.15 -3.44 -6.62
C GLU A 52 8.01 -2.43 -6.73
N ALA A 53 6.77 -2.89 -6.61
CA ALA A 53 5.60 -2.01 -6.74
C ALA A 53 5.61 -0.88 -5.71
N PHE A 54 6.04 -1.16 -4.47
CA PHE A 54 6.09 -0.18 -3.39
C PHE A 54 7.45 0.47 -3.19
N ARG A 55 8.39 0.24 -4.10
CA ARG A 55 9.78 0.72 -3.93
C ARG A 55 9.87 2.24 -3.77
N LYS A 56 9.00 2.99 -4.44
CA LYS A 56 9.02 4.45 -4.42
C LYS A 56 8.06 5.07 -3.39
N ARG A 57 7.57 4.28 -2.42
CA ARG A 57 6.61 4.76 -1.44
C ARG A 57 7.16 5.86 -0.52
N GLY A 58 8.46 5.83 -0.21
CA GLY A 58 9.07 6.79 0.70
C GLY A 58 8.35 6.86 2.05
N ASN A 59 8.02 8.07 2.49
CA ASN A 59 7.31 8.33 3.73
C ASN A 59 5.79 8.47 3.57
N LEU A 60 5.23 8.01 2.45
CA LEU A 60 3.77 8.02 2.23
C LEU A 60 3.04 7.02 3.13
N VAL A 61 3.74 6.06 3.70
CA VAL A 61 3.21 5.10 4.65
C VAL A 61 4.13 5.02 5.86
N TYR A 62 3.56 4.78 7.04
CA TYR A 62 4.35 4.60 8.25
C TYR A 62 5.18 3.33 8.16
N GLN A 63 6.39 3.40 8.74
CA GLN A 63 7.37 2.31 8.67
C GLN A 63 6.87 1.03 9.35
N ASN A 64 6.21 1.14 10.50
CA ASN A 64 5.83 -0.04 11.27
C ASN A 64 4.80 -0.92 10.55
N PRO A 65 3.67 -0.37 10.03
CA PRO A 65 2.75 -1.19 9.23
C PRO A 65 3.41 -1.77 7.99
N PHE A 66 4.28 -1.01 7.33
CA PHE A 66 4.96 -1.51 6.15
C PHE A 66 5.94 -2.63 6.50
N SER A 67 6.61 -2.55 7.65
CA SER A 67 7.51 -3.63 8.12
C SER A 67 6.75 -4.93 8.33
N PHE A 68 5.51 -4.87 8.83
CA PHE A 68 4.66 -6.04 8.92
C PHE A 68 4.35 -6.64 7.55
N LEU A 69 3.94 -5.81 6.60
CA LEU A 69 3.63 -6.27 5.24
C LEU A 69 4.86 -6.90 4.57
N ASP A 70 6.02 -6.26 4.72
CA ASP A 70 7.27 -6.75 4.16
C ASP A 70 7.66 -8.10 4.75
N ALA A 71 7.60 -8.23 6.07
CA ALA A 71 7.92 -9.48 6.76
C ALA A 71 6.94 -10.59 6.36
N LEU A 72 5.66 -10.28 6.26
CA LEU A 72 4.65 -11.24 5.85
C LEU A 72 4.94 -11.75 4.43
N GLY A 73 5.27 -10.85 3.52
CA GLY A 73 5.61 -11.22 2.14
C GLY A 73 6.87 -12.06 2.04
N LYS A 74 7.88 -11.71 2.84
CA LYS A 74 9.17 -12.41 2.82
C LYS A 74 9.04 -13.86 3.29
N TYR A 75 8.29 -14.10 4.36
CA TYR A 75 8.21 -15.42 4.99
C TYR A 75 6.95 -16.19 4.61
N PHE A 76 5.87 -15.51 4.26
CA PHE A 76 4.59 -16.12 3.92
C PHE A 76 3.94 -15.37 2.75
N PRO A 77 4.51 -15.45 1.54
CA PRO A 77 4.05 -14.61 0.42
C PRO A 77 2.58 -14.84 0.05
N GLU A 78 2.07 -16.06 0.18
CA GLU A 78 0.66 -16.33 -0.11
C GLU A 78 -0.26 -15.67 0.92
N GLN A 79 0.19 -15.54 2.16
CA GLN A 79 -0.57 -14.82 3.18
C GLN A 79 -0.65 -13.33 2.84
N LEU A 80 0.45 -12.75 2.37
CA LEU A 80 0.43 -11.36 1.93
C LEU A 80 -0.51 -11.18 0.72
N ARG A 81 -0.47 -12.10 -0.24
CA ARG A 81 -1.40 -12.08 -1.38
C ARG A 81 -2.85 -12.09 -0.90
N ASN A 82 -3.17 -12.97 0.04
CA ASN A 82 -4.51 -13.09 0.59
C ASN A 82 -4.96 -11.80 1.30
N LEU A 83 -4.06 -11.14 2.01
CA LEU A 83 -4.35 -9.85 2.62
C LEU A 83 -4.72 -8.80 1.55
N PHE A 84 -3.96 -8.73 0.46
CA PHE A 84 -4.26 -7.81 -0.62
C PHE A 84 -5.55 -8.15 -1.38
N ILE A 85 -5.93 -9.42 -1.45
CA ILE A 85 -7.24 -9.78 -1.98
C ILE A 85 -8.36 -9.15 -1.14
N ILE A 86 -8.20 -9.12 0.17
CA ILE A 86 -9.13 -8.44 1.07
C ILE A 86 -9.10 -6.92 0.83
N VAL A 87 -7.92 -6.34 0.81
CA VAL A 87 -7.73 -4.88 0.66
C VAL A 87 -8.34 -4.37 -0.64
N TYR A 88 -8.16 -5.09 -1.73
CA TYR A 88 -8.63 -4.67 -3.06
C TYR A 88 -9.94 -5.32 -3.48
N SER A 89 -10.70 -5.88 -2.52
CA SER A 89 -12.05 -6.38 -2.77
C SER A 89 -13.04 -5.24 -3.02
N SER A 90 -14.27 -5.58 -3.35
CA SER A 90 -15.33 -4.60 -3.57
C SER A 90 -16.08 -4.18 -2.30
N ASP A 91 -15.69 -4.70 -1.14
CA ASP A 91 -16.30 -4.34 0.14
C ASP A 91 -16.09 -2.87 0.49
N ASP A 92 -16.95 -2.31 1.32
CA ASP A 92 -16.82 -0.96 1.84
C ASP A 92 -15.57 -0.82 2.71
N PHE A 93 -15.09 0.41 2.88
CA PHE A 93 -13.83 0.72 3.56
C PHE A 93 -13.75 0.09 4.95
N TYR A 94 -14.76 0.29 5.79
CA TYR A 94 -14.69 -0.21 7.17
C TYR A 94 -14.86 -1.72 7.27
N ILE A 95 -15.57 -2.33 6.33
CA ILE A 95 -15.65 -3.79 6.22
C ILE A 95 -14.28 -4.37 5.85
N LYS A 96 -13.61 -3.78 4.85
CA LYS A 96 -12.25 -4.17 4.49
C LYS A 96 -11.29 -4.00 5.65
N LEU A 97 -11.40 -2.89 6.36
CA LEU A 97 -10.51 -2.59 7.49
C LEU A 97 -10.64 -3.66 8.57
N ASP A 98 -11.86 -4.03 8.94
CA ASP A 98 -12.09 -5.09 9.92
C ASP A 98 -11.52 -6.42 9.46
N LYS A 99 -11.79 -6.81 8.21
CA LYS A 99 -11.28 -8.06 7.66
C LYS A 99 -9.76 -8.09 7.60
N ALA A 100 -9.15 -6.97 7.17
CA ALA A 100 -7.69 -6.87 7.08
C ALA A 100 -7.05 -6.91 8.46
N LYS A 101 -7.61 -6.21 9.43
CA LYS A 101 -7.12 -6.25 10.81
C LYS A 101 -7.20 -7.64 11.40
N ASN A 102 -8.33 -8.34 11.21
CA ASN A 102 -8.51 -9.71 11.70
C ASN A 102 -7.50 -10.65 11.04
N PHE A 103 -7.28 -10.49 9.75
CA PHE A 103 -6.28 -11.28 9.02
C PHE A 103 -4.88 -11.01 9.57
N ALA A 104 -4.54 -9.74 9.80
CA ALA A 104 -3.25 -9.35 10.36
C ALA A 104 -3.05 -9.92 11.78
N GLU A 105 -4.08 -9.86 12.63
CA GLU A 105 -4.05 -10.45 13.97
C GLU A 105 -3.76 -11.95 13.92
N ASN A 106 -4.40 -12.66 13.00
CA ASN A 106 -4.20 -14.10 12.85
C ASN A 106 -2.83 -14.45 12.28
N SER A 107 -2.24 -13.54 11.49
CA SER A 107 -0.94 -13.77 10.85
C SER A 107 0.24 -13.38 11.74
N ILE A 108 0.04 -12.45 12.69
CA ILE A 108 1.14 -11.87 13.46
C ILE A 108 1.86 -12.91 14.34
N GLU A 109 1.11 -13.88 14.87
CA GLU A 109 1.71 -14.92 15.72
C GLU A 109 2.73 -15.75 14.96
N LYS A 110 2.42 -16.11 13.71
CA LYS A 110 3.36 -16.85 12.86
C LYS A 110 4.62 -16.05 12.62
N LEU A 111 4.48 -14.75 12.42
CA LEU A 111 5.64 -13.86 12.21
C LEU A 111 6.46 -13.69 13.48
N ARG A 112 5.82 -13.57 14.63
CA ARG A 112 6.54 -13.49 15.92
C ARG A 112 7.41 -14.70 16.15
N GLU A 113 6.89 -15.90 15.87
CA GLU A 113 7.65 -17.14 15.96
C GLU A 113 8.81 -17.14 14.97
N LYS A 114 8.55 -16.79 13.72
CA LYS A 114 9.54 -16.79 12.66
C LYS A 114 10.69 -15.83 12.92
N LEU A 115 10.36 -14.63 13.43
CA LEU A 115 11.33 -13.58 13.70
C LEU A 115 11.95 -13.69 15.11
N ASN A 116 11.40 -14.56 15.95
CA ASN A 116 11.77 -14.64 17.36
C ASN A 116 11.66 -13.30 18.08
N LYS A 117 10.55 -12.59 17.82
CA LYS A 117 10.23 -11.26 18.38
C LYS A 117 8.82 -11.25 18.95
N THR A 118 8.70 -11.23 20.27
CA THR A 118 7.38 -11.33 20.94
C THR A 118 6.57 -10.04 20.87
N ASN A 119 7.22 -8.90 20.66
CA ASN A 119 6.55 -7.58 20.63
C ASN A 119 6.35 -7.03 19.21
N PHE A 120 6.65 -7.81 18.18
CA PHE A 120 6.40 -7.41 16.80
C PHE A 120 4.89 -7.32 16.56
N ASN A 121 4.42 -6.21 15.95
CA ASN A 121 3.00 -5.97 15.75
C ASN A 121 2.73 -5.52 14.31
N HIS A 122 1.50 -5.78 13.83
CA HIS A 122 1.12 -5.42 12.47
C HIS A 122 0.84 -3.92 12.30
N GLN A 123 0.30 -3.27 13.31
CA GLN A 123 -0.08 -1.84 13.29
C GLN A 123 -0.91 -1.44 12.05
N PHE A 124 -1.68 -2.40 11.50
CA PHE A 124 -2.53 -2.15 10.35
C PHE A 124 -3.73 -1.33 10.78
N ASP A 125 -3.88 -0.13 10.23
CA ASP A 125 -4.90 0.84 10.63
C ASP A 125 -5.53 1.51 9.40
N GLU A 126 -6.40 2.50 9.65
CA GLU A 126 -7.08 3.25 8.60
C GLU A 126 -6.11 3.95 7.67
N ARG A 127 -5.00 4.45 8.19
CA ARG A 127 -4.00 5.17 7.40
C ARG A 127 -3.31 4.23 6.42
N THR A 128 -2.98 3.04 6.89
CA THR A 128 -2.36 2.01 6.04
C THR A 128 -3.32 1.59 4.94
N LEU A 129 -4.57 1.31 5.28
CA LEU A 129 -5.57 0.93 4.28
C LEU A 129 -5.78 2.05 3.26
N SER A 130 -5.90 3.30 3.71
CA SER A 130 -6.05 4.45 2.81
C SER A 130 -4.88 4.60 1.86
N PHE A 131 -3.65 4.40 2.36
CA PHE A 131 -2.46 4.42 1.52
C PHE A 131 -2.54 3.36 0.43
N LEU A 132 -2.86 2.11 0.79
CA LEU A 132 -2.92 1.01 -0.17
C LEU A 132 -4.00 1.24 -1.22
N LEU A 133 -5.17 1.74 -0.82
CA LEU A 133 -6.27 2.02 -1.74
C LEU A 133 -5.94 3.18 -2.69
N THR A 134 -5.25 4.19 -2.20
CA THR A 134 -4.83 5.33 -3.03
C THR A 134 -3.84 4.90 -4.11
N MET A 135 -2.92 4.00 -3.77
CA MET A 135 -1.97 3.46 -4.74
C MET A 135 -2.68 2.74 -5.88
N GLN A 136 -3.73 1.99 -5.57
CA GLN A 136 -4.50 1.26 -6.56
C GLN A 136 -5.44 2.16 -7.38
N ASN A 137 -6.15 3.07 -6.72
CA ASN A 137 -7.15 3.91 -7.38
C ASN A 137 -7.11 5.35 -6.84
N PRO A 138 -6.19 6.18 -7.35
CA PRO A 138 -6.04 7.55 -6.86
C PRO A 138 -7.22 8.47 -7.18
N ASN A 139 -8.08 8.09 -8.14
CA ASN A 139 -9.25 8.90 -8.49
C ASN A 139 -10.35 8.86 -7.44
N GLU A 140 -10.50 7.71 -6.76
CA GLU A 140 -11.56 7.48 -5.77
C GLU A 140 -11.07 7.60 -4.34
N ASN A 141 -9.75 7.58 -4.13
CA ASN A 141 -9.16 7.52 -2.80
C ASN A 141 -8.15 8.62 -2.60
N THR A 142 -7.92 8.97 -1.35
CA THR A 142 -6.89 9.95 -0.97
C THR A 142 -6.11 9.42 0.22
N PHE A 143 -4.85 9.85 0.34
CA PHE A 143 -4.03 9.45 1.49
C PHE A 143 -4.64 9.99 2.78
N TYR A 144 -4.78 9.12 3.77
CA TYR A 144 -5.22 9.50 5.09
C TYR A 144 -4.06 10.15 5.84
N LYS A 145 -4.24 11.44 6.19
CA LYS A 145 -3.32 12.16 7.07
C LYS A 145 -4.17 12.94 8.06
N SER A 146 -3.77 12.96 9.33
CA SER A 146 -4.54 13.62 10.38
C SER A 146 -4.82 15.10 10.04
N THR A 147 -3.91 15.76 9.34
CA THR A 147 -4.06 17.16 8.92
C THR A 147 -5.11 17.35 7.84
N LEU A 148 -5.49 16.31 7.12
CA LEU A 148 -6.50 16.40 6.06
C LEU A 148 -7.92 16.18 6.57
N TYR A 149 -8.07 15.58 7.74
CA TYR A 149 -9.36 15.16 8.28
C TYR A 149 -9.74 15.88 9.56
N ASN A 150 -8.99 16.87 9.92
CA ASN A 150 -9.27 17.73 11.06
C ASN A 150 -10.19 18.89 10.69
#